data_be018b151748ef86ac79f528f1be0337
#
_entry.id   be018b151748ef86ac79f528f1be0337
#
_cell.length_a   1.000
_cell.length_b   1.000
_cell.length_c   1.000
_cell.angle_alpha   90.00
_cell.angle_beta   90.00
_cell.angle_gamma   90.00
#
_symmetry.space_group_name_H-M   'P 1'
#
loop_
_entity.id
_entity.type
_entity.pdbx_description
1 polymer ?
#
loop_
_entity_poly.entity_id
_entity_poly.type
_entity_poly.pdbx_seq_one_letter_code
_entity_poly.pdbx_strand_id
1 'polypeptide(L)'
;QGVQSLIFSLGKDELKKDMLINSIGRKWELTFTTLVMFGGACFAAFPLFYATSFGGAYWVWLAILFCFIIQAVSYEYRKKPDNFLGARTYEIFLFINGSLGVILIGMAVSTFFSGSDFVLNEHNFVEWKTPFRGLEALANPYLYLLGIAMFFLSRIGGCLYLINNIADGEFIQNARKQLIINTVLFLPFFLGFLAWILTKDGFAYDANGVVSLVAYKYAINLIEMP
;
A
#
# COMPACT_ATOMS: atom_id res chain seq x y z
N GLN A 1 -8.11 -2.92 4.73
CA GLN A 1 -8.03 -1.53 4.24
C GLN A 1 -8.96 -1.31 3.05
N GLY A 2 -9.03 -2.22 2.08
CA GLY A 2 -9.93 -2.09 0.92
C GLY A 2 -11.39 -1.89 1.29
N VAL A 3 -11.89 -2.57 2.31
CA VAL A 3 -13.26 -2.38 2.81
C VAL A 3 -13.49 -0.95 3.30
N GLN A 4 -12.53 -0.35 4.01
CA GLN A 4 -12.63 1.03 4.52
C GLN A 4 -12.72 2.04 3.38
N SER A 5 -11.97 1.84 2.30
CA SER A 5 -12.02 2.71 1.12
C SER A 5 -13.36 2.63 0.37
N LEU A 6 -14.16 1.60 0.62
CA LEU A 6 -15.50 1.41 0.03
C LEU A 6 -16.63 2.08 0.84
N ILE A 7 -16.32 2.70 2.00
CA ILE A 7 -17.32 3.23 2.93
C ILE A 7 -18.29 4.22 2.26
N PHE A 8 -17.80 5.11 1.39
CA PHE A 8 -18.64 6.07 0.66
C PHE A 8 -19.22 5.51 -0.64
N SER A 9 -18.66 4.42 -1.16
CA SER A 9 -19.16 3.79 -2.39
C SER A 9 -20.31 2.83 -2.13
N LEU A 10 -20.28 2.10 -1.01
CA LEU A 10 -21.25 1.08 -0.61
C LEU A 10 -22.12 1.50 0.55
N GLY A 11 -21.61 2.33 1.47
CA GLY A 11 -22.33 2.83 2.64
C GLY A 11 -23.21 4.03 2.30
N LYS A 12 -24.28 3.82 1.55
CA LYS A 12 -25.21 4.88 1.14
C LYS A 12 -26.05 5.43 2.29
N ASP A 13 -26.35 4.61 3.24
CA ASP A 13 -27.08 4.94 4.46
C ASP A 13 -26.32 4.46 5.71
N GLU A 14 -26.73 4.92 6.90
CA GLU A 14 -26.05 4.60 8.15
C GLU A 14 -26.04 3.09 8.45
N LEU A 15 -27.12 2.39 8.10
CA LEU A 15 -27.20 0.94 8.30
C LEU A 15 -26.13 0.20 7.46
N LYS A 16 -26.00 0.56 6.17
CA LYS A 16 -25.00 -0.03 5.28
C LYS A 16 -23.59 0.29 5.68
N LYS A 17 -23.31 1.53 6.17
CA LYS A 17 -22.01 1.88 6.75
C LYS A 17 -21.71 1.03 7.99
N ASP A 18 -22.68 0.85 8.86
CA ASP A 18 -22.52 0.03 10.07
C ASP A 18 -22.25 -1.43 9.74
N MET A 19 -22.99 -2.00 8.79
CA MET A 19 -22.73 -3.37 8.30
C MET A 19 -21.29 -3.51 7.79
N LEU A 20 -20.83 -2.55 6.99
CA LEU A 20 -19.48 -2.52 6.44
C LEU A 20 -18.43 -2.42 7.55
N ILE A 21 -18.54 -1.45 8.46
CA ILE A 21 -17.58 -1.21 9.52
C ILE A 21 -17.56 -2.38 10.52
N ASN A 22 -18.73 -2.89 10.92
CA ASN A 22 -18.82 -4.02 11.83
C ASN A 22 -18.26 -5.32 11.26
N SER A 23 -18.35 -5.52 9.94
CA SER A 23 -17.79 -6.71 9.29
C SER A 23 -16.28 -6.84 9.48
N ILE A 24 -15.57 -5.71 9.58
CA ILE A 24 -14.11 -5.65 9.75
C ILE A 24 -13.67 -5.15 11.13
N GLY A 25 -14.59 -4.67 11.96
CA GLY A 25 -14.30 -4.03 13.24
C GLY A 25 -13.50 -4.87 14.24
N ARG A 26 -13.57 -6.21 14.12
CA ARG A 26 -12.76 -7.14 14.92
C ARG A 26 -11.51 -7.66 14.22
N LYS A 27 -11.30 -7.28 12.94
CA LYS A 27 -10.22 -7.80 12.09
C LYS A 27 -9.23 -6.73 11.65
N TRP A 28 -9.48 -5.47 11.93
CA TRP A 28 -8.62 -4.37 11.53
C TRP A 28 -7.22 -4.45 12.18
N GLU A 29 -7.14 -4.93 13.42
CA GLU A 29 -5.89 -5.13 14.16
C GLU A 29 -4.97 -6.12 13.45
N LEU A 30 -5.52 -7.15 12.82
CA LEU A 30 -4.74 -8.17 12.10
C LEU A 30 -3.89 -7.54 10.99
N THR A 31 -4.43 -6.57 10.24
CA THR A 31 -3.69 -5.88 9.17
C THR A 31 -2.50 -5.10 9.74
N PHE A 32 -2.72 -4.38 10.83
CA PHE A 32 -1.65 -3.62 11.49
C PHE A 32 -0.59 -4.56 12.08
N THR A 33 -1.01 -5.58 12.80
CA THR A 33 -0.11 -6.59 13.38
C THR A 33 0.72 -7.30 12.31
N THR A 34 0.13 -7.61 11.15
CA THR A 34 0.84 -8.23 10.03
C THR A 34 1.93 -7.30 9.47
N LEU A 35 1.65 -6.00 9.35
CA LEU A 35 2.65 -5.02 8.89
C LEU A 35 3.81 -4.89 9.89
N VAL A 36 3.51 -4.84 11.19
CA VAL A 36 4.52 -4.78 12.26
C VAL A 36 5.36 -6.07 12.26
N MET A 37 4.72 -7.23 12.11
CA MET A 37 5.41 -8.53 12.04
C MET A 37 6.32 -8.62 10.81
N PHE A 38 5.88 -8.11 9.66
CA PHE A 38 6.73 -7.99 8.48
C PHE A 38 7.97 -7.11 8.75
N GLY A 39 7.79 -5.96 9.40
CA GLY A 39 8.91 -5.11 9.82
C GLY A 39 9.88 -5.83 10.76
N GLY A 40 9.37 -6.56 11.74
CA GLY A 40 10.19 -7.38 12.66
C GLY A 40 10.94 -8.51 11.96
N ALA A 41 10.31 -9.18 11.00
CA ALA A 41 10.95 -10.20 10.19
C ALA A 41 12.07 -9.61 9.31
N CYS A 42 11.83 -8.44 8.70
CA CYS A 42 12.86 -7.71 7.94
C CYS A 42 14.03 -7.27 8.83
N PHE A 43 13.77 -6.83 10.05
CA PHE A 43 14.81 -6.50 11.01
C PHE A 43 15.71 -7.69 11.32
N ALA A 44 15.11 -8.87 11.54
CA ALA A 44 15.87 -10.08 11.89
C ALA A 44 16.62 -10.69 10.69
N ALA A 45 15.99 -10.77 9.52
CA ALA A 45 16.54 -11.44 8.34
C ALA A 45 17.38 -10.51 7.45
N PHE A 46 17.04 -9.24 7.38
CA PHE A 46 17.66 -8.25 6.49
C PHE A 46 17.91 -6.93 7.22
N PRO A 47 18.84 -6.88 8.21
CA PRO A 47 19.04 -5.71 9.07
C PRO A 47 19.41 -4.44 8.29
N LEU A 48 20.24 -4.54 7.25
CA LEU A 48 20.60 -3.40 6.41
C LEU A 48 19.39 -2.84 5.64
N PHE A 49 18.57 -3.73 5.08
CA PHE A 49 17.33 -3.33 4.41
C PHE A 49 16.36 -2.66 5.39
N TYR A 50 16.21 -3.21 6.60
CA TYR A 50 15.38 -2.60 7.62
C TYR A 50 15.88 -1.21 8.01
N ALA A 51 17.18 -1.06 8.26
CA ALA A 51 17.80 0.22 8.62
C ALA A 51 17.63 1.26 7.50
N THR A 52 17.77 0.85 6.24
CA THR A 52 17.63 1.76 5.09
C THR A 52 16.18 2.16 4.86
N SER A 53 15.25 1.19 4.85
CA SER A 53 13.85 1.43 4.53
C SER A 53 13.09 2.01 5.73
N PHE A 54 12.95 1.24 6.81
CA PHE A 54 12.12 1.64 7.96
C PHE A 54 12.75 2.75 8.80
N GLY A 55 14.06 2.66 9.06
CA GLY A 55 14.79 3.68 9.81
C GLY A 55 15.21 4.87 8.95
N GLY A 56 15.64 4.61 7.73
CA GLY A 56 16.18 5.63 6.83
C GLY A 56 15.08 6.47 6.17
N ALA A 57 14.11 5.83 5.51
CA ALA A 57 12.97 6.51 4.86
C ALA A 57 11.83 6.84 5.86
N TYR A 58 12.17 7.34 7.03
CA TYR A 58 11.24 7.45 8.15
C TYR A 58 10.03 8.36 7.88
N TRP A 59 10.14 9.37 7.02
CA TRP A 59 9.01 10.25 6.70
C TRP A 59 7.85 9.51 6.02
N VAL A 60 8.17 8.60 5.11
CA VAL A 60 7.16 7.80 4.40
C VAL A 60 6.48 6.83 5.38
N TRP A 61 7.29 6.16 6.21
CA TRP A 61 6.76 5.25 7.23
C TRP A 61 5.98 5.96 8.32
N LEU A 62 6.39 7.18 8.69
CA LEU A 62 5.64 8.03 9.62
C LEU A 62 4.26 8.39 9.07
N ALA A 63 4.17 8.76 7.78
CA ALA A 63 2.90 9.04 7.12
C ALA A 63 1.98 7.80 7.09
N ILE A 64 2.54 6.62 6.79
CA ILE A 64 1.81 5.35 6.85
C ILE A 64 1.32 5.08 8.28
N LEU A 65 2.18 5.26 9.28
CA LEU A 65 1.82 5.08 10.69
C LEU A 65 0.68 6.00 11.11
N PHE A 66 0.70 7.27 10.70
CA PHE A 66 -0.42 8.19 10.95
C PHE A 66 -1.73 7.71 10.36
N CYS A 67 -1.72 7.15 9.14
CA CYS A 67 -2.90 6.55 8.55
C CYS A 67 -3.47 5.41 9.43
N PHE A 68 -2.60 4.57 10.02
CA PHE A 68 -3.04 3.50 10.92
C PHE A 68 -3.53 4.02 12.27
N ILE A 69 -2.92 5.08 12.81
CA ILE A 69 -3.36 5.69 14.07
C ILE A 69 -4.78 6.26 13.93
N ILE A 70 -5.05 7.04 12.87
CA ILE A 70 -6.39 7.59 12.64
C ILE A 70 -7.43 6.50 12.37
N GLN A 71 -7.02 5.36 11.79
CA GLN A 71 -7.86 4.18 11.65
C GLN A 71 -8.26 3.62 12.99
N ALA A 72 -7.30 3.35 13.89
CA ALA A 72 -7.55 2.78 15.21
C ALA A 72 -8.52 3.65 16.03
N VAL A 73 -8.24 4.96 16.06
CA VAL A 73 -9.10 5.94 16.72
C VAL A 73 -10.51 5.93 16.11
N SER A 74 -10.64 5.76 14.80
CA SER A 74 -11.95 5.78 14.13
C SER A 74 -12.83 4.60 14.50
N TYR A 75 -12.26 3.40 14.61
CA TYR A 75 -13.03 2.23 15.03
C TYR A 75 -13.54 2.35 16.46
N GLU A 76 -12.73 2.92 17.34
CA GLU A 76 -13.04 3.04 18.76
C GLU A 76 -14.05 4.17 19.06
N TYR A 77 -13.91 5.33 18.40
CA TYR A 77 -14.61 6.54 18.80
C TYR A 77 -15.80 6.93 17.92
N ARG A 78 -15.96 6.35 16.72
CA ARG A 78 -17.03 6.74 15.78
C ARG A 78 -18.43 6.78 16.39
N LYS A 79 -18.77 5.82 17.26
CA LYS A 79 -20.10 5.67 17.85
C LYS A 79 -20.17 5.99 19.34
N LYS A 80 -19.12 6.54 19.94
CA LYS A 80 -19.20 6.92 21.36
C LYS A 80 -20.14 8.13 21.54
N PRO A 81 -20.94 8.14 22.63
CA PRO A 81 -21.93 9.21 22.89
C PRO A 81 -21.31 10.60 22.92
N ASP A 82 -20.09 10.74 23.44
CA ASP A 82 -19.38 12.02 23.61
C ASP A 82 -18.43 12.31 22.43
N ASN A 83 -18.79 11.86 21.22
CA ASN A 83 -17.99 12.04 20.04
C ASN A 83 -17.94 13.51 19.61
N PHE A 84 -16.85 14.21 19.96
CA PHE A 84 -16.64 15.62 19.67
C PHE A 84 -16.48 15.91 18.15
N LEU A 85 -15.87 15.00 17.39
CA LEU A 85 -15.57 15.22 15.96
C LEU A 85 -16.72 14.82 15.03
N GLY A 86 -17.71 14.10 15.52
CA GLY A 86 -18.81 13.57 14.72
C GLY A 86 -18.45 12.32 13.92
N ALA A 87 -19.43 11.43 13.72
CA ALA A 87 -19.23 10.12 13.06
C ALA A 87 -18.61 10.25 11.65
N ARG A 88 -18.99 11.28 10.89
CA ARG A 88 -18.51 11.50 9.52
C ARG A 88 -17.00 11.76 9.45
N THR A 89 -16.43 12.44 10.43
CA THR A 89 -14.98 12.69 10.49
C THR A 89 -14.21 11.37 10.62
N TYR A 90 -14.67 10.46 11.47
CA TYR A 90 -14.05 9.14 11.63
C TYR A 90 -14.24 8.27 10.37
N GLU A 91 -15.35 8.39 9.67
CA GLU A 91 -15.55 7.74 8.38
C GLU A 91 -14.56 8.24 7.32
N ILE A 92 -14.27 9.54 7.30
CA ILE A 92 -13.24 10.13 6.45
C ILE A 92 -11.86 9.58 6.83
N PHE A 93 -11.55 9.47 8.11
CA PHE A 93 -10.29 8.89 8.58
C PHE A 93 -10.12 7.43 8.13
N LEU A 94 -11.18 6.63 8.21
CA LEU A 94 -11.18 5.26 7.68
C LEU A 94 -10.95 5.25 6.18
N PHE A 95 -11.58 6.15 5.44
CA PHE A 95 -11.37 6.29 4.00
C PHE A 95 -9.94 6.72 3.65
N ILE A 96 -9.35 7.66 4.40
CA ILE A 96 -7.95 8.09 4.23
C ILE A 96 -7.00 6.91 4.44
N ASN A 97 -7.18 6.14 5.51
CA ASN A 97 -6.35 4.96 5.73
C ASN A 97 -6.52 3.92 4.61
N GLY A 98 -7.77 3.65 4.22
CA GLY A 98 -8.09 2.68 3.17
C GLY A 98 -7.62 3.11 1.76
N SER A 99 -7.32 4.38 1.56
CA SER A 99 -6.89 4.95 0.28
C SER A 99 -5.42 5.37 0.32
N LEU A 100 -5.10 6.46 1.02
CA LEU A 100 -3.75 7.01 1.10
C LEU A 100 -2.77 6.02 1.72
N GLY A 101 -3.15 5.35 2.82
CA GLY A 101 -2.28 4.37 3.46
C GLY A 101 -1.89 3.23 2.51
N VAL A 102 -2.82 2.74 1.70
CA VAL A 102 -2.55 1.68 0.71
C VAL A 102 -1.68 2.19 -0.43
N ILE A 103 -1.95 3.40 -0.95
CA ILE A 103 -1.16 4.01 -2.01
C ILE A 103 0.29 4.20 -1.54
N LEU A 104 0.51 4.73 -0.34
CA LEU A 104 1.84 4.94 0.22
C LEU A 104 2.61 3.61 0.40
N ILE A 105 1.95 2.55 0.86
CA ILE A 105 2.56 1.21 0.95
C ILE A 105 2.94 0.71 -0.44
N GLY A 106 2.05 0.84 -1.43
CA GLY A 106 2.33 0.43 -2.81
C GLY A 106 3.49 1.22 -3.43
N MET A 107 3.57 2.52 -3.16
CA MET A 107 4.70 3.36 -3.58
C MET A 107 6.00 2.94 -2.88
N ALA A 108 5.97 2.67 -1.56
CA ALA A 108 7.12 2.19 -0.82
C ALA A 108 7.65 0.87 -1.39
N VAL A 109 6.77 -0.08 -1.74
CA VAL A 109 7.16 -1.32 -2.43
C VAL A 109 7.73 -1.04 -3.82
N SER A 110 7.17 -0.09 -4.55
CA SER A 110 7.66 0.31 -5.88
C SER A 110 9.09 0.87 -5.84
N THR A 111 9.52 1.49 -4.73
CA THR A 111 10.91 1.97 -4.57
C THR A 111 11.93 0.85 -4.57
N PHE A 112 11.55 -0.40 -4.26
CA PHE A 112 12.46 -1.55 -4.34
C PHE A 112 12.90 -1.84 -5.77
N PHE A 113 12.10 -1.44 -6.75
CA PHE A 113 12.41 -1.57 -8.17
C PHE A 113 13.06 -0.32 -8.76
N SER A 114 12.74 0.87 -8.26
CA SER A 114 13.31 2.13 -8.76
C SER A 114 14.66 2.48 -8.12
N GLY A 115 14.89 2.01 -6.90
CA GLY A 115 15.95 2.49 -6.03
C GLY A 115 15.56 3.76 -5.29
N SER A 116 16.45 4.22 -4.40
CA SER A 116 16.30 5.44 -3.58
C SER A 116 17.65 6.16 -3.50
N ASP A 117 17.63 7.45 -3.20
CA ASP A 117 18.80 8.32 -3.18
C ASP A 117 19.61 8.19 -1.88
N PHE A 118 20.24 7.05 -1.68
CA PHE A 118 21.20 6.83 -0.61
C PHE A 118 22.50 6.23 -1.17
N VAL A 119 23.56 6.31 -0.38
CA VAL A 119 24.85 5.66 -0.62
C VAL A 119 25.26 4.88 0.62
N LEU A 120 26.10 3.87 0.42
CA LEU A 120 26.76 3.17 1.52
C LEU A 120 28.15 3.76 1.69
N ASN A 121 28.51 4.11 2.92
CA ASN A 121 29.87 4.52 3.25
C ASN A 121 30.81 3.31 3.40
N GLU A 122 32.09 3.56 3.65
CA GLU A 122 33.12 2.52 3.81
C GLU A 122 32.81 1.48 4.88
N HIS A 123 31.97 1.82 5.86
CA HIS A 123 31.53 0.94 6.95
C HIS A 123 30.16 0.29 6.69
N ASN A 124 29.63 0.36 5.45
CA ASN A 124 28.30 -0.11 5.04
C ASN A 124 27.14 0.57 5.78
N PHE A 125 27.34 1.77 6.34
CA PHE A 125 26.22 2.57 6.84
C PHE A 125 25.55 3.36 5.74
N VAL A 126 24.24 3.50 5.85
CA VAL A 126 23.39 4.21 4.88
C VAL A 126 23.47 5.72 5.12
N GLU A 127 23.86 6.45 4.09
CA GLU A 127 23.86 7.92 4.06
C GLU A 127 22.89 8.40 2.99
N TRP A 128 21.83 9.10 3.41
CA TRP A 128 20.88 9.71 2.50
C TRP A 128 21.45 10.98 1.90
N LYS A 129 21.36 11.12 0.57
CA LYS A 129 21.87 12.28 -0.15
C LYS A 129 21.08 13.55 0.14
N THR A 130 19.81 13.41 0.52
CA THR A 130 18.91 14.53 0.77
C THR A 130 18.27 14.45 2.16
N PRO A 131 17.88 15.58 2.76
CA PRO A 131 17.18 15.61 4.04
C PRO A 131 15.76 15.04 3.98
N PHE A 132 15.21 14.86 2.78
CA PHE A 132 13.85 14.35 2.57
C PHE A 132 13.70 12.84 2.79
N ARG A 133 14.81 12.10 2.79
CA ARG A 133 14.90 10.70 3.22
C ARG A 133 13.72 9.84 2.75
N GLY A 134 13.59 9.68 1.43
CA GLY A 134 12.56 8.85 0.80
C GLY A 134 11.33 9.62 0.31
N LEU A 135 11.09 10.87 0.72
CA LEU A 135 10.00 11.68 0.15
C LEU A 135 10.26 12.06 -1.31
N GLU A 136 11.50 12.00 -1.77
CA GLU A 136 11.87 12.18 -3.19
C GLU A 136 11.11 11.20 -4.09
N ALA A 137 10.77 10.04 -3.57
CA ALA A 137 9.94 9.05 -4.26
C ALA A 137 8.60 9.62 -4.73
N LEU A 138 8.03 10.61 -4.02
CA LEU A 138 6.79 11.27 -4.44
C LEU A 138 6.93 12.06 -5.75
N ALA A 139 8.15 12.46 -6.13
CA ALA A 139 8.40 13.14 -7.41
C ALA A 139 8.47 12.16 -8.60
N ASN A 140 8.56 10.86 -8.36
CA ASN A 140 8.66 9.86 -9.41
C ASN A 140 7.26 9.34 -9.81
N PRO A 141 6.75 9.69 -11.02
CA PRO A 141 5.41 9.31 -11.44
C PRO A 141 5.21 7.79 -11.60
N TYR A 142 6.26 7.04 -11.88
CA TYR A 142 6.17 5.59 -12.07
C TYR A 142 5.81 4.85 -10.77
N LEU A 143 6.17 5.40 -9.61
CA LEU A 143 5.85 4.78 -8.32
C LEU A 143 4.34 4.81 -8.02
N TYR A 144 3.64 5.81 -8.55
CA TYR A 144 2.18 5.90 -8.42
C TYR A 144 1.45 4.79 -9.17
N LEU A 145 2.05 4.22 -10.22
CA LEU A 145 1.42 3.12 -10.95
C LEU A 145 1.14 1.93 -10.03
N LEU A 146 2.16 1.49 -9.28
CA LEU A 146 1.94 0.40 -8.31
C LEU A 146 1.10 0.87 -7.12
N GLY A 147 1.30 2.09 -6.62
CA GLY A 147 0.50 2.65 -5.52
C GLY A 147 -1.00 2.64 -5.82
N ILE A 148 -1.39 3.14 -6.99
CA ILE A 148 -2.80 3.18 -7.44
C ILE A 148 -3.31 1.78 -7.78
N ALA A 149 -2.48 0.91 -8.40
CA ALA A 149 -2.84 -0.48 -8.64
C ALA A 149 -3.15 -1.19 -7.30
N MET A 150 -2.31 -1.04 -6.28
CA MET A 150 -2.54 -1.61 -4.95
C MET A 150 -3.81 -1.07 -4.29
N PHE A 151 -4.13 0.20 -4.49
CA PHE A 151 -5.40 0.76 -4.03
C PHE A 151 -6.61 0.05 -4.65
N PHE A 152 -6.64 -0.11 -5.97
CA PHE A 152 -7.74 -0.83 -6.63
C PHE A 152 -7.74 -2.32 -6.27
N LEU A 153 -6.59 -2.98 -6.18
CA LEU A 153 -6.48 -4.36 -5.75
C LEU A 153 -7.04 -4.57 -4.33
N SER A 154 -6.74 -3.64 -3.42
CA SER A 154 -7.29 -3.69 -2.06
C SER A 154 -8.82 -3.56 -2.04
N ARG A 155 -9.39 -2.72 -2.92
CA ARG A 155 -10.84 -2.57 -3.09
C ARG A 155 -11.48 -3.82 -3.68
N ILE A 156 -10.83 -4.48 -4.64
CA ILE A 156 -11.24 -5.77 -5.18
C ILE A 156 -11.34 -6.81 -4.06
N GLY A 157 -10.26 -6.96 -3.26
CA GLY A 157 -10.26 -7.84 -2.10
C GLY A 157 -11.32 -7.46 -1.06
N GLY A 158 -11.54 -6.15 -0.86
CA GLY A 158 -12.60 -5.62 0.01
C GLY A 158 -14.00 -6.00 -0.47
N CYS A 159 -14.29 -5.87 -1.78
CA CYS A 159 -15.57 -6.29 -2.35
C CYS A 159 -15.81 -7.79 -2.20
N LEU A 160 -14.80 -8.62 -2.52
CA LEU A 160 -14.90 -10.07 -2.35
C LEU A 160 -15.16 -10.48 -0.90
N TYR A 161 -14.44 -9.84 0.03
CA TYR A 161 -14.64 -10.05 1.46
C TYR A 161 -16.08 -9.72 1.88
N LEU A 162 -16.61 -8.56 1.46
CA LEU A 162 -17.96 -8.12 1.82
C LEU A 162 -19.04 -9.02 1.22
N ILE A 163 -18.88 -9.47 -0.03
CA ILE A 163 -19.80 -10.42 -0.68
C ILE A 163 -19.91 -11.73 0.10
N ASN A 164 -18.81 -12.18 0.71
CA ASN A 164 -18.78 -13.42 1.49
C ASN A 164 -19.27 -13.25 2.95
N ASN A 165 -19.28 -12.03 3.49
CA ASN A 165 -19.55 -11.81 4.91
C ASN A 165 -20.89 -11.10 5.20
N ILE A 166 -21.54 -10.53 4.18
CA ILE A 166 -22.80 -9.79 4.33
C ILE A 166 -23.89 -10.49 3.53
N ALA A 167 -25.00 -10.85 4.19
CA ALA A 167 -26.13 -11.55 3.60
C ALA A 167 -27.27 -10.58 3.21
N ASP A 168 -26.93 -9.44 2.58
CA ASP A 168 -27.89 -8.47 2.06
C ASP A 168 -27.83 -8.44 0.52
N GLY A 169 -28.96 -8.77 -0.14
CA GLY A 169 -29.01 -8.94 -1.60
C GLY A 169 -28.72 -7.65 -2.38
N GLU A 170 -29.21 -6.50 -1.92
CA GLU A 170 -28.95 -5.21 -2.57
C GLU A 170 -27.49 -4.80 -2.39
N PHE A 171 -26.97 -5.00 -1.16
CA PHE A 171 -25.58 -4.71 -0.86
C PHE A 171 -24.62 -5.54 -1.72
N ILE A 172 -24.89 -6.86 -1.84
CA ILE A 172 -24.10 -7.80 -2.68
C ILE A 172 -24.10 -7.36 -4.14
N GLN A 173 -25.24 -6.95 -4.70
CA GLN A 173 -25.30 -6.47 -6.09
C GLN A 173 -24.44 -5.21 -6.29
N ASN A 174 -24.50 -4.26 -5.35
CA ASN A 174 -23.69 -3.05 -5.39
C ASN A 174 -22.19 -3.39 -5.23
N ALA A 175 -21.84 -4.32 -4.35
CA ALA A 175 -20.47 -4.78 -4.17
C ALA A 175 -19.92 -5.46 -5.44
N ARG A 176 -20.73 -6.27 -6.16
CA ARG A 176 -20.34 -6.86 -7.45
C ARG A 176 -20.10 -5.81 -8.53
N LYS A 177 -20.92 -4.75 -8.59
CA LYS A 177 -20.68 -3.63 -9.52
C LYS A 177 -19.35 -2.93 -9.20
N GLN A 178 -19.09 -2.65 -7.91
CA GLN A 178 -17.82 -2.06 -7.48
C GLN A 178 -16.64 -2.99 -7.77
N LEU A 179 -16.80 -4.29 -7.62
CA LEU A 179 -15.78 -5.28 -7.96
C LEU A 179 -15.34 -5.14 -9.42
N ILE A 180 -16.30 -5.13 -10.36
CA ILE A 180 -16.02 -5.00 -11.80
C ILE A 180 -15.33 -3.67 -12.09
N ILE A 181 -15.87 -2.56 -11.58
CA ILE A 181 -15.29 -1.23 -11.80
C ILE A 181 -13.84 -1.17 -11.31
N ASN A 182 -13.57 -1.64 -10.09
CA ASN A 182 -12.22 -1.61 -9.54
C ASN A 182 -11.27 -2.57 -10.27
N THR A 183 -11.76 -3.70 -10.81
CA THR A 183 -10.95 -4.60 -11.64
C THR A 183 -10.56 -3.95 -12.95
N VAL A 184 -11.48 -3.28 -13.63
CA VAL A 184 -11.19 -2.56 -14.88
C VAL A 184 -10.20 -1.42 -14.62
N LEU A 185 -10.33 -0.70 -13.52
CA LEU A 185 -9.41 0.37 -13.15
C LEU A 185 -8.04 -0.13 -12.67
N PHE A 186 -7.97 -1.32 -12.08
CA PHE A 186 -6.70 -1.94 -11.66
C PHE A 186 -5.78 -2.26 -12.84
N LEU A 187 -6.35 -2.82 -13.91
CA LEU A 187 -5.59 -3.35 -15.05
C LEU A 187 -4.63 -2.33 -15.69
N PRO A 188 -5.05 -1.11 -16.07
CA PRO A 188 -4.15 -0.18 -16.75
C PRO A 188 -2.96 0.25 -15.86
N PHE A 189 -3.17 0.45 -14.56
CA PHE A 189 -2.09 0.83 -13.65
C PHE A 189 -1.13 -0.33 -13.40
N PHE A 190 -1.65 -1.53 -13.23
CA PHE A 190 -0.83 -2.73 -13.03
C PHE A 190 -0.04 -3.08 -14.29
N LEU A 191 -0.68 -3.09 -15.46
CA LEU A 191 -0.01 -3.35 -16.74
C LEU A 191 1.00 -2.25 -17.07
N GLY A 192 0.69 -0.99 -16.78
CA GLY A 192 1.62 0.13 -16.92
C GLY A 192 2.85 -0.03 -16.03
N PHE A 193 2.69 -0.49 -14.79
CA PHE A 193 3.79 -0.79 -13.90
C PHE A 193 4.65 -1.95 -14.42
N LEU A 194 4.03 -3.04 -14.89
CA LEU A 194 4.76 -4.17 -15.50
C LEU A 194 5.52 -3.73 -16.75
N ALA A 195 4.89 -2.96 -17.63
CA ALA A 195 5.55 -2.45 -18.84
C ALA A 195 6.76 -1.57 -18.47
N TRP A 196 6.62 -0.71 -17.46
CA TRP A 196 7.73 0.11 -16.98
C TRP A 196 8.89 -0.75 -16.43
N ILE A 197 8.62 -1.77 -15.61
CA ILE A 197 9.68 -2.66 -15.10
C ILE A 197 10.38 -3.39 -16.25
N LEU A 198 9.62 -3.95 -17.19
CA LEU A 198 10.18 -4.73 -18.30
C LEU A 198 11.04 -3.87 -19.25
N THR A 199 10.74 -2.59 -19.35
CA THR A 199 11.51 -1.65 -20.20
C THR A 199 12.66 -0.96 -19.46
N LYS A 200 12.75 -1.11 -18.14
CA LYS A 200 13.76 -0.46 -17.31
C LYS A 200 15.12 -1.16 -17.44
N ASP A 201 16.19 -0.34 -17.39
CA ASP A 201 17.55 -0.84 -17.22
C ASP A 201 17.73 -1.45 -15.83
N GLY A 202 18.45 -2.54 -15.76
CA GLY A 202 18.75 -3.24 -14.52
C GLY A 202 20.22 -3.51 -14.35
N PHE A 203 20.64 -3.77 -13.13
CA PHE A 203 22.01 -4.15 -12.83
C PHE A 203 22.26 -5.62 -13.15
N ALA A 204 23.39 -5.92 -13.78
CA ALA A 204 23.90 -7.27 -13.97
C ALA A 204 25.34 -7.36 -13.47
N TYR A 205 25.70 -8.53 -12.98
CA TYR A 205 27.08 -8.87 -12.65
C TYR A 205 27.70 -9.62 -13.82
N ASP A 206 28.89 -9.22 -14.23
CA ASP A 206 29.67 -10.00 -15.18
C ASP A 206 30.41 -11.17 -14.47
N ALA A 207 31.10 -11.99 -15.23
CA ALA A 207 31.86 -13.14 -14.69
C ALA A 207 32.97 -12.71 -13.70
N ASN A 208 33.36 -11.44 -13.69
CA ASN A 208 34.40 -10.87 -12.81
C ASN A 208 33.79 -10.16 -11.59
N GLY A 209 32.47 -10.19 -11.42
CA GLY A 209 31.75 -9.51 -10.34
C GLY A 209 31.59 -8.00 -10.52
N VAL A 210 31.88 -7.48 -11.71
CA VAL A 210 31.69 -6.05 -12.00
C VAL A 210 30.23 -5.78 -12.31
N VAL A 211 29.67 -4.76 -11.65
CA VAL A 211 28.27 -4.35 -11.83
C VAL A 211 28.17 -3.44 -13.05
N SER A 212 27.32 -3.81 -14.00
CA SER A 212 27.00 -3.00 -15.18
C SER A 212 25.49 -2.80 -15.34
N LEU A 213 25.10 -1.69 -15.99
CA LEU A 213 23.72 -1.45 -16.37
C LEU A 213 23.45 -2.12 -17.72
N VAL A 214 22.40 -2.94 -17.78
CA VAL A 214 21.95 -3.64 -18.98
C VAL A 214 20.55 -3.19 -19.32
N ALA A 215 20.34 -2.74 -20.56
CA ALA A 215 19.03 -2.35 -21.04
C ALA A 215 18.08 -3.55 -21.08
N TYR A 216 16.81 -3.31 -20.71
CA TYR A 216 15.76 -4.34 -20.68
C TYR A 216 16.10 -5.58 -19.83
N LYS A 217 16.91 -5.42 -18.79
CA LYS A 217 17.42 -6.56 -17.98
C LYS A 217 16.32 -7.47 -17.46
N TYR A 218 15.20 -6.90 -17.02
CA TYR A 218 14.08 -7.68 -16.48
C TYR A 218 13.35 -8.47 -17.57
N ALA A 219 13.20 -7.89 -18.78
CA ALA A 219 12.62 -8.59 -19.93
C ALA A 219 13.54 -9.73 -20.41
N ILE A 220 14.86 -9.50 -20.45
CA ILE A 220 15.85 -10.52 -20.80
C ILE A 220 15.78 -11.68 -19.81
N ASN A 221 15.78 -11.39 -18.51
CA ASN A 221 15.68 -12.42 -17.46
C ASN A 221 14.39 -13.26 -17.59
N LEU A 222 13.26 -12.63 -17.95
CA LEU A 222 11.99 -13.34 -18.13
C LEU A 222 12.03 -14.30 -19.33
N ILE A 223 12.79 -13.96 -20.38
CA ILE A 223 12.94 -14.81 -21.59
C ILE A 223 13.96 -15.93 -21.36
N GLU A 224 15.08 -15.62 -20.68
CA GLU A 224 16.17 -16.57 -20.44
C GLU A 224 15.87 -17.56 -19.31
N MET A 225 15.02 -17.20 -18.34
CA MET A 225 14.62 -18.01 -17.19
C MET A 225 13.08 -18.04 -17.08
N PRO A 226 12.37 -18.76 -17.99
CA PRO A 226 10.92 -18.88 -17.96
C PRO A 226 10.42 -19.68 -16.77
#